data_9ec3c4a14128469c797446f04747359f
#
_entry.id   9ec3c4a14128469c797446f04747359f
#
_cell.length_a   1.000
_cell.length_b   1.000
_cell.length_c   1.000
_cell.angle_alpha   90.00
_cell.angle_beta   90.00
_cell.angle_gamma   90.00
#
_symmetry.space_group_name_H-M   'P 1'
#
loop_
_entity.id
_entity.type
_entity.pdbx_description
1 polymer ?
#
loop_
_entity_poly.entity_id
_entity_poly.type
_entity_poly.pdbx_seq_one_letter_code
_entity_poly.pdbx_strand_id
1 'polypeptide(L)'
;FKRPLNGEDDMREKIVLIDGHSILNRAFYGVPDLTNAEGLHTNAIYGFLNILFKILDEEQPEYLTVTFDVHAPTFRHEMYPEYKGTRKPMAEELRQQVPVIKEVLQAMNIATIEKAGLEADDLLGTISHSCEEKGMDVAIISGDRDTLQLATEHVKIRIPKTKQGRTEIEDYFASDVKEKYGVTPIEFIDVKALMGDTADNIPGVPGIGEKTATKIIVEYGNIENAHEHVSELKPPRASKNLDEFWDQAVLSKTLATIDIHADVPFDLETAR
;
A
#
# COMPACT_ATOMS: atom_id res chain seq x y z
N PHE A 1 -18.47 -8.11 -11.23
CA PHE A 1 -19.71 -7.32 -11.03
C PHE A 1 -19.51 -5.95 -11.67
N LYS A 2 -20.17 -5.71 -12.81
CA LYS A 2 -20.26 -4.35 -13.37
C LYS A 2 -21.24 -3.57 -12.49
N ARG A 3 -20.78 -2.48 -11.87
CA ARG A 3 -21.66 -1.50 -11.23
C ARG A 3 -22.69 -1.02 -12.26
N PRO A 4 -23.96 -0.84 -11.91
CA PRO A 4 -24.88 -0.18 -12.82
C PRO A 4 -24.37 1.24 -13.07
N LEU A 5 -24.14 1.56 -14.32
CA LEU A 5 -23.69 2.86 -14.79
C LEU A 5 -24.82 3.89 -14.56
N ASN A 6 -24.66 4.71 -13.52
CA ASN A 6 -25.38 5.98 -13.47
C ASN A 6 -24.60 6.94 -14.37
N GLY A 7 -25.29 7.70 -15.23
CA GLY A 7 -24.70 8.48 -16.31
C GLY A 7 -23.65 9.55 -15.90
N GLU A 8 -23.44 9.77 -14.58
CA GLU A 8 -22.38 10.61 -14.07
C GLU A 8 -21.05 9.83 -13.87
N ASP A 9 -21.11 8.51 -13.61
CA ASP A 9 -19.92 7.66 -13.44
C ASP A 9 -19.22 7.38 -14.78
N ASP A 10 -19.94 7.47 -15.89
CA ASP A 10 -19.43 7.20 -17.25
C ASP A 10 -18.51 8.32 -17.78
N MET A 11 -18.46 9.48 -17.09
CA MET A 11 -17.67 10.65 -17.51
C MET A 11 -16.43 10.89 -16.66
N ARG A 12 -16.16 10.05 -15.66
CA ARG A 12 -14.98 10.21 -14.80
C ARG A 12 -13.75 9.60 -15.48
N GLU A 13 -12.72 10.41 -15.59
CA GLU A 13 -11.41 9.91 -16.03
C GLU A 13 -10.82 9.01 -14.96
N LYS A 14 -10.00 8.07 -15.40
CA LYS A 14 -9.37 7.08 -14.51
C LYS A 14 -7.86 7.16 -14.59
N ILE A 15 -7.22 7.12 -13.42
CA ILE A 15 -5.78 6.93 -13.28
C ILE A 15 -5.49 5.59 -12.62
N VAL A 16 -4.50 4.89 -13.13
CA VAL A 16 -3.91 3.70 -12.50
C VAL A 16 -2.56 4.08 -11.91
N LEU A 17 -2.38 3.76 -10.64
CA LEU A 17 -1.14 3.96 -9.89
C LEU A 17 -0.60 2.59 -9.49
N ILE A 18 0.64 2.28 -9.86
CA ILE A 18 1.26 0.99 -9.57
C ILE A 18 2.41 1.18 -8.60
N ASP A 19 2.40 0.41 -7.50
CA ASP A 19 3.54 0.28 -6.60
C ASP A 19 4.58 -0.64 -7.24
N GLY A 20 5.61 -0.04 -7.84
CA GLY A 20 6.58 -0.76 -8.65
C GLY A 20 7.35 -1.83 -7.90
N HIS A 21 7.90 -1.52 -6.73
CA HIS A 21 8.66 -2.48 -5.94
C HIS A 21 7.77 -3.61 -5.40
N SER A 22 6.57 -3.29 -4.94
CA SER A 22 5.63 -4.29 -4.43
C SER A 22 5.25 -5.30 -5.51
N ILE A 23 4.93 -4.83 -6.70
CA ILE A 23 4.56 -5.71 -7.82
C ILE A 23 5.75 -6.51 -8.34
N LEU A 24 6.94 -5.90 -8.44
CA LEU A 24 8.17 -6.63 -8.77
C LEU A 24 8.46 -7.74 -7.77
N ASN A 25 8.31 -7.45 -6.49
CA ASN A 25 8.55 -8.42 -5.42
C ASN A 25 7.57 -9.60 -5.53
N ARG A 26 6.29 -9.30 -5.77
CA ARG A 26 5.26 -10.33 -6.00
C ARG A 26 5.58 -11.19 -7.21
N ALA A 27 5.99 -10.57 -8.31
CA ALA A 27 6.36 -11.26 -9.53
C ALA A 27 7.59 -12.14 -9.33
N PHE A 28 8.59 -11.64 -8.62
CA PHE A 28 9.82 -12.37 -8.33
C PHE A 28 9.56 -13.69 -7.59
N TYR A 29 8.72 -13.66 -6.57
CA TYR A 29 8.39 -14.84 -5.77
C TYR A 29 7.25 -15.68 -6.36
N GLY A 30 6.46 -15.15 -7.27
CA GLY A 30 5.33 -15.84 -7.90
C GLY A 30 5.66 -16.51 -9.22
N VAL A 31 6.73 -16.11 -9.89
CA VAL A 31 7.17 -16.65 -11.17
C VAL A 31 8.46 -17.45 -10.97
N PRO A 32 8.58 -18.69 -11.50
CA PRO A 32 9.83 -19.44 -11.45
C PRO A 32 10.99 -18.66 -12.05
N ASP A 33 12.20 -18.94 -11.57
CA ASP A 33 13.39 -18.25 -12.05
C ASP A 33 13.56 -18.39 -13.56
N LEU A 34 13.78 -17.25 -14.22
CA LEU A 34 14.04 -17.14 -15.64
C LEU A 34 15.32 -16.32 -15.83
N THR A 35 16.18 -16.77 -16.72
CA THR A 35 17.39 -16.03 -17.12
C THR A 35 17.44 -15.89 -18.64
N ASN A 36 18.01 -14.76 -19.12
CA ASN A 36 18.26 -14.59 -20.53
C ASN A 36 19.60 -15.24 -20.93
N ALA A 37 19.98 -15.15 -22.20
CA ALA A 37 21.23 -15.74 -22.72
C ALA A 37 22.49 -15.13 -22.08
N GLU A 38 22.42 -13.94 -21.50
CA GLU A 38 23.52 -13.22 -20.85
C GLU A 38 23.55 -13.45 -19.32
N GLY A 39 22.67 -14.30 -18.80
CA GLY A 39 22.57 -14.61 -17.37
C GLY A 39 21.78 -13.62 -16.52
N LEU A 40 21.12 -12.63 -17.11
CA LEU A 40 20.25 -11.71 -16.39
C LEU A 40 18.97 -12.44 -15.96
N HIS A 41 18.62 -12.35 -14.69
CA HIS A 41 17.34 -12.84 -14.20
C HIS A 41 16.21 -11.94 -14.68
N THR A 42 15.11 -12.52 -15.15
CA THR A 42 14.03 -11.80 -15.83
C THR A 42 12.63 -12.16 -15.32
N ASN A 43 12.53 -13.05 -14.33
CA ASN A 43 11.23 -13.51 -13.83
C ASN A 43 10.36 -12.40 -13.24
N ALA A 44 10.96 -11.47 -12.49
CA ALA A 44 10.23 -10.33 -11.93
C ALA A 44 9.75 -9.37 -13.02
N ILE A 45 10.58 -9.10 -14.02
CA ILE A 45 10.24 -8.26 -15.18
C ILE A 45 9.07 -8.88 -15.95
N TYR A 46 9.18 -10.17 -16.25
CA TYR A 46 8.14 -10.92 -16.96
C TYR A 46 6.81 -10.88 -16.20
N GLY A 47 6.82 -11.20 -14.91
CA GLY A 47 5.63 -11.20 -14.07
C GLY A 47 5.04 -9.81 -13.90
N PHE A 48 5.89 -8.79 -13.75
CA PHE A 48 5.46 -7.39 -13.68
C PHE A 48 4.71 -6.97 -14.94
N LEU A 49 5.27 -7.25 -16.12
CA LEU A 49 4.66 -6.89 -17.40
C LEU A 49 3.33 -7.63 -17.60
N ASN A 50 3.24 -8.89 -17.20
CA ASN A 50 1.98 -9.64 -17.27
C ASN A 50 0.89 -9.00 -16.39
N ILE A 51 1.24 -8.59 -15.18
CA ILE A 51 0.31 -7.88 -14.29
C ILE A 51 -0.07 -6.54 -14.91
N LEU A 52 0.90 -5.78 -15.41
CA LEU A 52 0.67 -4.49 -16.05
C LEU A 52 -0.32 -4.60 -17.22
N PHE A 53 -0.11 -5.55 -18.12
CA PHE A 53 -0.98 -5.73 -19.27
C PHE A 53 -2.40 -6.15 -18.87
N LYS A 54 -2.52 -7.02 -17.85
CA LYS A 54 -3.82 -7.40 -17.30
C LYS A 54 -4.55 -6.20 -16.72
N ILE A 55 -3.86 -5.36 -15.96
CA ILE A 55 -4.43 -4.15 -15.36
C ILE A 55 -4.87 -3.16 -16.43
N LEU A 56 -4.05 -2.92 -17.44
CA LEU A 56 -4.40 -2.01 -18.53
C LEU A 56 -5.61 -2.49 -19.32
N ASP A 57 -5.72 -3.79 -19.54
CA ASP A 57 -6.86 -4.40 -20.23
C ASP A 57 -8.15 -4.27 -19.42
N GLU A 58 -8.09 -4.55 -18.12
CA GLU A 58 -9.25 -4.49 -17.23
C GLU A 58 -9.70 -3.07 -16.90
N GLU A 59 -8.76 -2.13 -16.69
CA GLU A 59 -9.07 -0.78 -16.22
C GLU A 59 -9.27 0.23 -17.34
N GLN A 60 -8.64 0.07 -18.49
CA GLN A 60 -8.70 1.02 -19.60
C GLN A 60 -8.50 2.47 -19.15
N PRO A 61 -7.38 2.80 -18.45
CA PRO A 61 -7.20 4.12 -17.86
C PRO A 61 -6.76 5.16 -18.89
N GLU A 62 -7.11 6.42 -18.64
CA GLU A 62 -6.58 7.57 -19.37
C GLU A 62 -5.18 7.94 -18.91
N TYR A 63 -4.84 7.63 -17.65
CA TYR A 63 -3.56 7.97 -17.03
C TYR A 63 -2.95 6.77 -16.32
N LEU A 64 -1.63 6.67 -16.35
CA LEU A 64 -0.87 5.60 -15.71
C LEU A 64 0.44 6.13 -15.15
N THR A 65 0.76 5.79 -13.91
CA THR A 65 2.05 6.09 -13.27
C THR A 65 2.49 4.90 -12.42
N VAL A 66 3.79 4.62 -12.44
CA VAL A 66 4.43 3.62 -11.58
C VAL A 66 5.31 4.33 -10.57
N THR A 67 5.10 4.05 -9.28
CA THR A 67 5.91 4.61 -8.19
C THR A 67 7.02 3.65 -7.79
N PHE A 68 8.15 4.21 -7.38
CA PHE A 68 9.28 3.42 -6.86
C PHE A 68 9.80 4.03 -5.55
N ASP A 69 10.33 3.18 -4.68
CA ASP A 69 11.08 3.62 -3.51
C ASP A 69 12.50 4.01 -3.91
N VAL A 70 13.02 5.04 -3.25
CA VAL A 70 14.45 5.38 -3.31
C VAL A 70 15.15 4.72 -2.12
N HIS A 71 16.30 4.10 -2.35
CA HIS A 71 17.10 3.50 -1.29
C HIS A 71 17.77 4.61 -0.45
N ALA A 72 16.99 5.23 0.42
CA ALA A 72 17.41 6.31 1.32
C ALA A 72 16.51 6.32 2.56
N PRO A 73 16.99 6.83 3.70
CA PRO A 73 16.14 7.02 4.87
C PRO A 73 14.96 7.94 4.58
N THR A 74 13.81 7.63 5.19
CA THR A 74 12.59 8.43 5.08
C THR A 74 12.31 9.16 6.40
N PHE A 75 11.26 10.00 6.43
CA PHE A 75 10.85 10.67 7.67
C PHE A 75 10.51 9.68 8.80
N ARG A 76 10.09 8.45 8.46
CA ARG A 76 9.83 7.41 9.45
C ARG A 76 11.10 6.93 10.12
N HIS A 77 12.19 6.82 9.39
CA HIS A 77 13.51 6.48 9.95
C HIS A 77 14.04 7.59 10.84
N GLU A 78 13.78 8.85 10.51
CA GLU A 78 14.15 10.00 11.37
C GLU A 78 13.39 9.95 12.70
N MET A 79 12.11 9.60 12.66
CA MET A 79 11.24 9.49 13.83
C MET A 79 11.53 8.24 14.67
N TYR A 80 11.82 7.12 14.02
CA TYR A 80 12.06 5.82 14.61
C TYR A 80 13.14 5.08 13.81
N PRO A 81 14.42 5.18 14.23
CA PRO A 81 15.54 4.62 13.45
C PRO A 81 15.44 3.11 13.19
N GLU A 82 14.78 2.37 14.06
CA GLU A 82 14.57 0.92 13.93
C GLU A 82 13.46 0.55 12.93
N TYR A 83 12.75 1.54 12.37
CA TYR A 83 11.72 1.30 11.36
C TYR A 83 12.27 0.48 10.20
N LYS A 84 11.61 -0.63 9.89
CA LYS A 84 12.04 -1.62 8.90
C LYS A 84 13.43 -2.23 9.17
N GLY A 85 13.97 -2.06 10.37
CA GLY A 85 15.32 -2.50 10.72
C GLY A 85 15.53 -4.01 10.73
N THR A 86 14.46 -4.79 10.77
CA THR A 86 14.51 -6.27 10.76
C THR A 86 14.36 -6.87 9.35
N ARG A 87 14.12 -6.05 8.33
CA ARG A 87 13.98 -6.52 6.95
C ARG A 87 15.29 -7.06 6.42
N LYS A 88 15.19 -8.19 5.73
CA LYS A 88 16.32 -8.76 4.99
C LYS A 88 16.61 -7.89 3.75
N PRO A 89 17.89 -7.81 3.33
CA PRO A 89 18.22 -7.16 2.07
C PRO A 89 17.48 -7.81 0.90
N MET A 90 17.19 -7.00 -0.13
CA MET A 90 16.61 -7.49 -1.36
C MET A 90 17.54 -8.54 -2.00
N ALA A 91 16.98 -9.65 -2.48
CA ALA A 91 17.74 -10.66 -3.20
C ALA A 91 18.46 -10.03 -4.40
N GLU A 92 19.72 -10.43 -4.64
CA GLU A 92 20.52 -9.86 -5.73
C GLU A 92 19.86 -10.06 -7.10
N GLU A 93 19.26 -11.22 -7.31
CA GLU A 93 18.55 -11.57 -8.54
C GLU A 93 17.37 -10.64 -8.81
N LEU A 94 16.70 -10.17 -7.77
CA LEU A 94 15.63 -9.16 -7.86
C LEU A 94 16.23 -7.76 -8.07
N ARG A 95 17.28 -7.43 -7.31
CA ARG A 95 17.94 -6.12 -7.40
C ARG A 95 18.40 -5.80 -8.82
N GLN A 96 18.95 -6.80 -9.53
CA GLN A 96 19.38 -6.66 -10.92
C GLN A 96 18.24 -6.26 -11.86
N GLN A 97 17.03 -6.69 -11.57
CA GLN A 97 15.87 -6.46 -12.41
C GLN A 97 15.25 -5.07 -12.24
N VAL A 98 15.50 -4.39 -11.13
CA VAL A 98 14.91 -3.07 -10.85
C VAL A 98 15.31 -2.02 -11.87
N PRO A 99 16.60 -1.80 -12.19
CA PRO A 99 16.96 -0.83 -13.22
C PRO A 99 16.40 -1.19 -14.59
N VAL A 100 16.34 -2.46 -14.91
CA VAL A 100 15.87 -2.96 -16.19
C VAL A 100 14.39 -2.69 -16.38
N ILE A 101 13.55 -2.95 -15.36
CA ILE A 101 12.12 -2.64 -15.48
C ILE A 101 11.88 -1.13 -15.65
N LYS A 102 12.67 -0.29 -14.98
CA LYS A 102 12.59 1.17 -15.16
C LYS A 102 12.90 1.57 -16.60
N GLU A 103 13.92 0.97 -17.20
CA GLU A 103 14.26 1.18 -18.63
C GLU A 103 13.13 0.70 -19.55
N VAL A 104 12.55 -0.45 -19.28
CA VAL A 104 11.43 -0.99 -20.06
C VAL A 104 10.22 -0.06 -19.99
N LEU A 105 9.87 0.42 -18.79
CA LEU A 105 8.76 1.36 -18.62
C LEU A 105 9.02 2.67 -19.36
N GLN A 106 10.24 3.19 -19.32
CA GLN A 106 10.64 4.38 -20.06
C GLN A 106 10.52 4.16 -21.57
N ALA A 107 10.97 3.01 -22.07
CA ALA A 107 10.85 2.64 -23.48
C ALA A 107 9.39 2.49 -23.94
N MET A 108 8.49 2.09 -23.02
CA MET A 108 7.05 2.02 -23.28
C MET A 108 6.36 3.39 -23.11
N ASN A 109 7.09 4.44 -22.80
CA ASN A 109 6.59 5.77 -22.54
C ASN A 109 5.62 5.83 -21.34
N ILE A 110 5.88 5.03 -20.31
CA ILE A 110 5.11 5.01 -19.06
C ILE A 110 5.82 5.87 -18.03
N ALA A 111 5.08 6.82 -17.44
CA ALA A 111 5.59 7.71 -16.40
C ALA A 111 5.97 6.93 -15.14
N THR A 112 7.14 7.23 -14.59
CA THR A 112 7.59 6.71 -13.30
C THR A 112 7.88 7.87 -12.35
N ILE A 113 7.69 7.65 -11.05
CA ILE A 113 7.96 8.66 -10.05
C ILE A 113 8.61 8.03 -8.82
N GLU A 114 9.63 8.72 -8.28
CA GLU A 114 10.29 8.39 -7.03
C GLU A 114 10.74 9.68 -6.35
N LYS A 115 10.83 9.69 -5.03
CA LYS A 115 11.32 10.86 -4.29
C LYS A 115 12.05 10.41 -3.02
N ALA A 116 13.27 10.88 -2.84
CA ALA A 116 14.04 10.66 -1.62
C ALA A 116 13.31 11.27 -0.40
N GLY A 117 13.33 10.54 0.72
CA GLY A 117 12.66 10.95 1.95
C GLY A 117 11.21 10.46 2.08
N LEU A 118 10.62 9.94 1.01
CA LEU A 118 9.28 9.36 0.98
C LEU A 118 9.33 7.90 0.53
N GLU A 119 8.38 7.11 1.02
CA GLU A 119 8.14 5.77 0.50
C GLU A 119 7.19 5.83 -0.70
N ALA A 120 7.20 4.79 -1.53
CA ALA A 120 6.26 4.67 -2.66
C ALA A 120 4.80 4.81 -2.19
N ASP A 121 4.46 4.29 -1.01
CA ASP A 121 3.12 4.39 -0.44
C ASP A 121 2.69 5.84 -0.21
N ASP A 122 3.61 6.72 0.19
CA ASP A 122 3.32 8.14 0.38
C ASP A 122 3.08 8.84 -0.97
N LEU A 123 3.79 8.40 -2.01
CA LEU A 123 3.54 8.86 -3.39
C LEU A 123 2.16 8.41 -3.87
N LEU A 124 1.82 7.14 -3.66
CA LEU A 124 0.51 6.58 -4.01
C LEU A 124 -0.61 7.32 -3.27
N GLY A 125 -0.46 7.51 -1.96
CA GLY A 125 -1.45 8.17 -1.12
C GLY A 125 -1.68 9.63 -1.53
N THR A 126 -0.62 10.37 -1.77
CA THR A 126 -0.70 11.78 -2.13
C THR A 126 -1.30 11.97 -3.53
N ILE A 127 -0.84 11.19 -4.51
CA ILE A 127 -1.35 11.28 -5.88
C ILE A 127 -2.81 10.84 -5.95
N SER A 128 -3.17 9.73 -5.31
CA SER A 128 -4.54 9.22 -5.32
C SER A 128 -5.52 10.20 -4.68
N HIS A 129 -5.14 10.80 -3.55
CA HIS A 129 -5.95 11.80 -2.87
C HIS A 129 -6.17 13.05 -3.75
N SER A 130 -5.10 13.55 -4.36
CA SER A 130 -5.17 14.69 -5.27
C SER A 130 -6.06 14.42 -6.50
N CYS A 131 -5.92 13.24 -7.10
CA CYS A 131 -6.73 12.86 -8.27
C CYS A 131 -8.21 12.67 -7.90
N GLU A 132 -8.50 12.07 -6.75
CA GLU A 132 -9.88 11.94 -6.28
C GLU A 132 -10.54 13.31 -6.06
N GLU A 133 -9.81 14.27 -5.49
CA GLU A 133 -10.30 15.64 -5.32
C GLU A 133 -10.63 16.33 -6.65
N LYS A 134 -9.95 15.92 -7.73
CA LYS A 134 -10.24 16.41 -9.11
C LYS A 134 -11.39 15.68 -9.77
N GLY A 135 -12.07 14.78 -9.07
CA GLY A 135 -13.21 14.03 -9.61
C GLY A 135 -12.82 12.80 -10.40
N MET A 136 -11.61 12.29 -10.27
CA MET A 136 -11.15 11.10 -10.98
C MET A 136 -11.43 9.82 -10.19
N ASP A 137 -11.59 8.73 -10.92
CA ASP A 137 -11.51 7.38 -10.34
C ASP A 137 -10.05 6.94 -10.31
N VAL A 138 -9.67 6.26 -9.24
CA VAL A 138 -8.30 5.80 -9.02
C VAL A 138 -8.28 4.31 -8.76
N ALA A 139 -7.36 3.59 -9.41
CA ALA A 139 -7.03 2.22 -9.08
C ALA A 139 -5.55 2.16 -8.63
N ILE A 140 -5.32 1.74 -7.41
CA ILE A 140 -3.97 1.53 -6.84
C ILE A 140 -3.68 0.04 -6.91
N ILE A 141 -2.58 -0.31 -7.56
CA ILE A 141 -2.12 -1.70 -7.70
C ILE A 141 -0.92 -1.90 -6.78
N SER A 142 -1.12 -2.64 -5.72
CA SER A 142 -0.07 -2.91 -4.74
C SER A 142 -0.27 -4.29 -4.11
N GLY A 143 0.83 -4.95 -3.77
CA GLY A 143 0.80 -6.18 -2.98
C GLY A 143 0.79 -5.92 -1.48
N ASP A 144 0.98 -4.68 -1.06
CA ASP A 144 1.03 -4.28 0.34
C ASP A 144 -0.37 -3.94 0.86
N ARG A 145 -0.83 -4.68 1.87
CA ARG A 145 -2.15 -4.46 2.48
C ARG A 145 -2.26 -3.15 3.24
N ASP A 146 -1.15 -2.49 3.54
CA ASP A 146 -1.17 -1.16 4.17
C ASP A 146 -1.84 -0.12 3.28
N THR A 147 -1.82 -0.31 1.96
CA THR A 147 -2.51 0.56 1.01
C THR A 147 -4.04 0.52 1.15
N LEU A 148 -4.60 -0.50 1.81
CA LEU A 148 -6.05 -0.57 2.06
C LEU A 148 -6.57 0.63 2.85
N GLN A 149 -5.73 1.30 3.63
CA GLN A 149 -6.10 2.54 4.31
C GLN A 149 -6.45 3.68 3.34
N LEU A 150 -6.01 3.58 2.09
CA LEU A 150 -6.27 4.59 1.04
C LEU A 150 -7.59 4.37 0.30
N ALA A 151 -8.25 3.24 0.49
CA ALA A 151 -9.50 2.92 -0.20
C ALA A 151 -10.61 3.92 0.17
N THR A 152 -11.35 4.37 -0.84
CA THR A 152 -12.52 5.24 -0.67
C THR A 152 -13.64 4.73 -1.57
N GLU A 153 -14.68 5.53 -1.78
CA GLU A 153 -15.73 5.23 -2.75
C GLU A 153 -15.21 5.26 -4.19
N HIS A 154 -14.21 6.10 -4.48
CA HIS A 154 -13.64 6.32 -5.81
C HIS A 154 -12.19 5.85 -5.96
N VAL A 155 -11.54 5.46 -4.87
CA VAL A 155 -10.20 4.87 -4.87
C VAL A 155 -10.31 3.38 -4.55
N LYS A 156 -9.97 2.57 -5.54
CA LYS A 156 -9.97 1.10 -5.43
C LYS A 156 -8.54 0.60 -5.24
N ILE A 157 -8.34 -0.30 -4.29
CA ILE A 157 -7.07 -1.00 -4.12
C ILE A 157 -7.18 -2.37 -4.78
N ARG A 158 -6.23 -2.67 -5.65
CA ARG A 158 -6.15 -3.95 -6.34
C ARG A 158 -4.90 -4.69 -5.91
N ILE A 159 -5.08 -5.85 -5.29
CA ILE A 159 -3.99 -6.66 -4.74
C ILE A 159 -3.81 -7.90 -5.59
N PRO A 160 -2.75 -7.97 -6.43
CA PRO A 160 -2.47 -9.17 -7.21
C PRO A 160 -1.95 -10.30 -6.33
N LYS A 161 -2.39 -11.51 -6.64
CA LYS A 161 -1.85 -12.76 -6.09
C LYS A 161 -1.43 -13.65 -7.25
N THR A 162 -0.14 -13.96 -7.32
CA THR A 162 0.39 -14.86 -8.35
C THR A 162 0.69 -16.20 -7.73
N LYS A 163 0.04 -17.25 -8.23
CA LYS A 163 0.32 -18.64 -7.88
C LYS A 163 0.49 -19.45 -9.17
N GLN A 164 1.59 -20.19 -9.28
CA GLN A 164 1.86 -21.08 -10.42
C GLN A 164 1.73 -20.37 -11.78
N GLY A 165 2.20 -19.12 -11.87
CA GLY A 165 2.12 -18.32 -13.09
C GLY A 165 0.75 -17.71 -13.39
N ARG A 166 -0.25 -17.94 -12.56
CA ARG A 166 -1.58 -17.32 -12.68
C ARG A 166 -1.70 -16.14 -11.73
N THR A 167 -2.25 -15.04 -12.23
CA THR A 167 -2.52 -13.85 -11.43
C THR A 167 -4.02 -13.71 -11.19
N GLU A 168 -4.39 -13.68 -9.92
CA GLU A 168 -5.72 -13.29 -9.45
C GLU A 168 -5.61 -11.95 -8.73
N ILE A 169 -6.62 -11.11 -8.86
CA ILE A 169 -6.62 -9.77 -8.26
C ILE A 169 -7.80 -9.63 -7.32
N GLU A 170 -7.53 -9.27 -6.07
CA GLU A 170 -8.56 -8.89 -5.11
C GLU A 170 -8.80 -7.40 -5.18
N ASP A 171 -10.05 -6.98 -5.27
CA ASP A 171 -10.45 -5.58 -5.39
C ASP A 171 -11.12 -5.08 -4.11
N TYR A 172 -10.68 -3.91 -3.64
CA TYR A 172 -11.21 -3.30 -2.41
C TYR A 172 -11.53 -1.82 -2.62
N PHE A 173 -12.82 -1.48 -2.59
CA PHE A 173 -13.28 -0.14 -2.24
C PHE A 173 -13.40 -0.03 -0.71
N ALA A 174 -13.70 1.14 -0.19
CA ALA A 174 -13.86 1.33 1.27
C ALA A 174 -14.89 0.36 1.88
N SER A 175 -16.01 0.13 1.19
CA SER A 175 -17.02 -0.82 1.63
C SER A 175 -16.51 -2.27 1.70
N ASP A 176 -15.65 -2.64 0.78
CA ASP A 176 -15.05 -3.99 0.76
C ASP A 176 -14.08 -4.19 1.92
N VAL A 177 -13.32 -3.16 2.28
CA VAL A 177 -12.44 -3.17 3.46
C VAL A 177 -13.26 -3.36 4.73
N LYS A 178 -14.35 -2.60 4.88
CA LYS A 178 -15.25 -2.72 6.02
C LYS A 178 -15.86 -4.10 6.14
N GLU A 179 -16.32 -4.67 5.03
CA GLU A 179 -16.92 -6.00 4.99
C GLU A 179 -15.92 -7.09 5.39
N LYS A 180 -14.70 -7.04 4.86
CA LYS A 180 -13.69 -8.08 5.10
C LYS A 180 -13.02 -7.97 6.46
N TYR A 181 -12.67 -6.77 6.89
CA TYR A 181 -11.85 -6.53 8.07
C TYR A 181 -12.64 -6.02 9.28
N GLY A 182 -13.91 -5.66 9.10
CA GLY A 182 -14.78 -5.15 10.16
C GLY A 182 -14.54 -3.70 10.51
N VAL A 183 -13.57 -3.03 9.89
CA VAL A 183 -13.19 -1.64 10.13
C VAL A 183 -13.12 -0.85 8.84
N THR A 184 -13.29 0.47 8.91
CA THR A 184 -13.10 1.36 7.77
C THR A 184 -11.62 1.45 7.39
N PRO A 185 -11.27 1.93 6.18
CA PRO A 185 -9.87 2.13 5.79
C PRO A 185 -9.07 2.98 6.78
N ILE A 186 -9.64 4.06 7.29
CA ILE A 186 -8.97 4.92 8.28
C ILE A 186 -8.83 4.20 9.61
N GLU A 187 -9.85 3.50 10.07
CA GLU A 187 -9.79 2.68 11.29
C GLU A 187 -8.76 1.55 11.19
N PHE A 188 -8.47 1.07 9.99
CA PHE A 188 -7.44 0.06 9.74
C PHE A 188 -6.05 0.53 10.23
N ILE A 189 -5.76 1.82 10.12
CA ILE A 189 -4.52 2.42 10.63
C ILE A 189 -4.42 2.23 12.15
N ASP A 190 -5.51 2.47 12.87
CA ASP A 190 -5.56 2.34 14.33
C ASP A 190 -5.46 0.89 14.81
N VAL A 191 -6.04 -0.04 14.07
CA VAL A 191 -5.85 -1.47 14.33
C VAL A 191 -4.36 -1.81 14.27
N LYS A 192 -3.67 -1.33 13.24
CA LYS A 192 -2.24 -1.54 13.06
C LYS A 192 -1.40 -0.86 14.13
N ALA A 193 -1.81 0.32 14.58
CA ALA A 193 -1.16 1.03 15.68
C ALA A 193 -1.17 0.21 16.98
N LEU A 194 -2.23 -0.55 17.22
CA LEU A 194 -2.35 -1.40 18.41
C LEU A 194 -1.60 -2.72 18.26
N MET A 195 -1.78 -3.42 17.14
CA MET A 195 -1.19 -4.75 16.95
C MET A 195 0.29 -4.71 16.57
N GLY A 196 0.75 -3.60 16.00
CA GLY A 196 2.10 -3.50 15.42
C GLY A 196 2.25 -4.23 14.10
N ASP A 197 3.46 -4.23 13.59
CA ASP A 197 3.82 -4.89 12.33
C ASP A 197 5.26 -5.36 12.39
N THR A 198 5.45 -6.68 12.41
CA THR A 198 6.80 -7.26 12.47
C THR A 198 7.61 -7.02 11.20
N ALA A 199 6.97 -6.99 10.03
CA ALA A 199 7.64 -6.75 8.76
C ALA A 199 8.27 -5.35 8.68
N ASP A 200 7.56 -4.34 9.18
CA ASP A 200 8.02 -2.95 9.22
C ASP A 200 8.68 -2.59 10.55
N ASN A 201 8.77 -3.54 11.47
CA ASN A 201 9.27 -3.32 12.82
C ASN A 201 8.53 -2.21 13.57
N ILE A 202 7.23 -2.13 13.38
CA ILE A 202 6.35 -1.23 14.12
C ILE A 202 5.98 -1.89 15.44
N PRO A 203 6.24 -1.22 16.58
CA PRO A 203 6.14 -1.91 17.87
C PRO A 203 4.71 -2.27 18.29
N GLY A 204 3.71 -1.44 18.00
CA GLY A 204 2.36 -1.65 18.51
C GLY A 204 2.30 -1.56 20.03
N VAL A 205 1.30 -2.21 20.61
CA VAL A 205 1.14 -2.32 22.06
C VAL A 205 1.33 -3.78 22.48
N PRO A 206 2.25 -4.07 23.43
CA PRO A 206 2.48 -5.44 23.87
C PRO A 206 1.20 -6.12 24.34
N GLY A 207 1.01 -7.36 23.92
CA GLY A 207 -0.15 -8.17 24.32
C GLY A 207 -1.46 -7.87 23.60
N ILE A 208 -1.48 -6.91 22.66
CA ILE A 208 -2.64 -6.65 21.80
C ILE A 208 -2.36 -7.23 20.41
N GLY A 209 -3.04 -8.32 20.07
CA GLY A 209 -3.01 -8.92 18.75
C GLY A 209 -4.14 -8.40 17.85
N GLU A 210 -4.23 -8.95 16.65
CA GLU A 210 -5.19 -8.51 15.62
C GLU A 210 -6.63 -8.55 16.10
N LYS A 211 -7.07 -9.65 16.71
CA LYS A 211 -8.46 -9.80 17.15
C LYS A 211 -8.85 -8.78 18.21
N THR A 212 -7.99 -8.60 19.22
CA THR A 212 -8.21 -7.64 20.30
C THR A 212 -8.17 -6.21 19.76
N ALA A 213 -7.20 -5.88 18.91
CA ALA A 213 -7.09 -4.58 18.27
C ALA A 213 -8.34 -4.24 17.45
N THR A 214 -8.81 -5.18 16.64
CA THR A 214 -10.01 -5.00 15.82
C THR A 214 -11.24 -4.73 16.69
N LYS A 215 -11.45 -5.50 17.76
CA LYS A 215 -12.57 -5.29 18.70
C LYS A 215 -12.53 -3.91 19.34
N ILE A 216 -11.36 -3.46 19.78
CA ILE A 216 -11.18 -2.15 20.40
C ILE A 216 -11.54 -1.04 19.40
N ILE A 217 -11.06 -1.13 18.18
CA ILE A 217 -11.30 -0.07 17.18
C ILE A 217 -12.75 -0.09 16.67
N VAL A 218 -13.36 -1.26 16.52
CA VAL A 218 -14.81 -1.35 16.20
C VAL A 218 -15.64 -0.64 17.25
N GLU A 219 -15.31 -0.79 18.53
CA GLU A 219 -16.06 -0.19 19.63
C GLU A 219 -15.77 1.30 19.82
N TYR A 220 -14.49 1.71 19.74
CA TYR A 220 -14.07 3.07 20.08
C TYR A 220 -13.71 3.94 18.88
N GLY A 221 -13.53 3.38 17.71
CA GLY A 221 -13.27 4.11 16.47
C GLY A 221 -11.79 4.45 16.20
N ASN A 222 -11.05 4.82 17.23
CA ASN A 222 -9.62 5.16 17.14
C ASN A 222 -8.92 4.90 18.48
N ILE A 223 -7.59 4.93 18.46
CA ILE A 223 -6.79 4.66 19.67
C ILE A 223 -6.96 5.75 20.73
N GLU A 224 -7.18 7.00 20.32
CA GLU A 224 -7.33 8.14 21.23
C GLU A 224 -8.59 7.97 22.07
N ASN A 225 -9.71 7.65 21.45
CA ASN A 225 -10.96 7.39 22.15
C ASN A 225 -10.89 6.13 23.02
N ALA A 226 -10.21 5.09 22.54
CA ALA A 226 -9.96 3.88 23.32
C ALA A 226 -9.16 4.19 24.59
N HIS A 227 -8.16 5.05 24.48
CA HIS A 227 -7.33 5.47 25.62
C HIS A 227 -8.13 6.29 26.65
N GLU A 228 -9.05 7.15 26.20
CA GLU A 228 -9.94 7.88 27.09
C GLU A 228 -10.85 6.95 27.91
N HIS A 229 -11.17 5.77 27.38
CA HIS A 229 -11.99 4.75 28.03
C HIS A 229 -11.17 3.53 28.47
N VAL A 230 -9.90 3.72 28.74
CA VAL A 230 -8.94 2.63 28.96
C VAL A 230 -9.32 1.68 30.10
N SER A 231 -9.97 2.21 31.14
CA SER A 231 -10.43 1.39 32.27
C SER A 231 -11.52 0.38 31.90
N GLU A 232 -12.24 0.60 30.81
CA GLU A 232 -13.33 -0.25 30.31
C GLU A 232 -12.87 -1.29 29.30
N LEU A 233 -11.62 -1.21 28.84
CA LEU A 233 -11.10 -2.13 27.82
C LEU A 233 -10.97 -3.56 28.33
N LYS A 234 -11.25 -4.51 27.45
CA LYS A 234 -11.09 -5.95 27.71
C LYS A 234 -10.20 -6.57 26.62
N PRO A 235 -9.36 -7.55 26.97
CA PRO A 235 -9.10 -8.07 28.32
C PRO A 235 -8.34 -7.06 29.21
N PRO A 236 -8.26 -7.26 30.53
CA PRO A 236 -7.58 -6.32 31.45
C PRO A 236 -6.12 -6.04 31.08
N ARG A 237 -5.44 -7.01 30.47
CA ARG A 237 -4.07 -6.86 29.97
C ARG A 237 -3.99 -5.79 28.87
N ALA A 238 -4.97 -5.75 27.96
CA ALA A 238 -5.04 -4.73 26.91
C ALA A 238 -5.25 -3.33 27.52
N SER A 239 -6.12 -3.21 28.50
CA SER A 239 -6.34 -1.95 29.26
C SER A 239 -5.03 -1.47 29.88
N LYS A 240 -4.37 -2.32 30.66
CA LYS A 240 -3.11 -1.99 31.33
C LYS A 240 -2.04 -1.59 30.33
N ASN A 241 -1.85 -2.37 29.26
CA ASN A 241 -0.77 -2.17 28.31
C ASN A 241 -1.01 -0.95 27.42
N LEU A 242 -2.24 -0.67 27.02
CA LEU A 242 -2.52 0.53 26.24
C LEU A 242 -2.20 1.80 27.06
N ASP A 243 -2.52 1.81 28.34
CA ASP A 243 -2.20 2.93 29.22
C ASP A 243 -0.69 3.07 29.45
N GLU A 244 0.00 1.95 29.76
CA GLU A 244 1.43 1.92 30.02
C GLU A 244 2.27 2.28 28.78
N PHE A 245 1.88 1.76 27.61
CA PHE A 245 2.60 1.94 26.34
C PHE A 245 1.90 2.93 25.39
N TRP A 246 1.20 3.90 25.94
CA TRP A 246 0.46 4.87 25.11
C TRP A 246 1.34 5.63 24.11
N ASP A 247 2.52 6.09 24.54
CA ASP A 247 3.44 6.80 23.64
C ASP A 247 3.89 5.91 22.48
N GLN A 248 4.07 4.62 22.74
CA GLN A 248 4.40 3.62 21.72
C GLN A 248 3.24 3.38 20.74
N ALA A 249 2.00 3.40 21.22
CA ALA A 249 0.81 3.32 20.38
C ALA A 249 0.71 4.53 19.44
N VAL A 250 0.95 5.74 19.95
CA VAL A 250 0.95 6.98 19.16
C VAL A 250 2.05 6.95 18.10
N LEU A 251 3.26 6.54 18.46
CA LEU A 251 4.37 6.35 17.52
C LEU A 251 3.99 5.35 16.42
N SER A 252 3.44 4.22 16.81
CA SER A 252 3.03 3.16 15.87
C SER A 252 1.99 3.65 14.88
N LYS A 253 1.00 4.43 15.34
CA LYS A 253 0.00 5.06 14.45
C LYS A 253 0.65 5.99 13.44
N THR A 254 1.59 6.81 13.86
CA THR A 254 2.31 7.72 12.97
C THR A 254 3.11 6.96 11.92
N LEU A 255 3.82 5.90 12.32
CA LEU A 255 4.59 5.05 11.40
C LEU A 255 3.69 4.32 10.40
N ALA A 256 2.52 3.86 10.83
CA ALA A 256 1.58 3.12 9.99
C ALA A 256 0.77 4.01 9.04
N THR A 257 0.71 5.31 9.28
CA THR A 257 -0.09 6.25 8.48
C THR A 257 0.65 6.65 7.22
N ILE A 258 0.02 6.42 6.07
CA ILE A 258 0.52 6.90 4.77
C ILE A 258 0.26 8.40 4.67
N ASP A 259 1.27 9.17 4.27
CA ASP A 259 1.12 10.61 4.05
C ASP A 259 0.39 10.86 2.73
N ILE A 260 -0.79 11.46 2.82
CA ILE A 260 -1.62 11.81 1.65
C ILE A 260 -1.48 13.28 1.23
N HIS A 261 -0.62 14.02 1.90
CA HIS A 261 -0.36 15.44 1.66
C HIS A 261 1.13 15.75 1.50
N ALA A 262 1.91 14.76 1.06
CA ALA A 262 3.34 14.94 0.84
C ALA A 262 3.60 15.92 -0.32
N ASP A 263 4.76 16.55 -0.31
CA ASP A 263 5.24 17.36 -1.43
C ASP A 263 5.75 16.42 -2.53
N VAL A 264 4.90 16.17 -3.52
CA VAL A 264 5.19 15.26 -4.63
C VAL A 264 5.13 16.05 -5.95
N PRO A 265 6.25 16.09 -6.71
CA PRO A 265 6.28 16.76 -8.01
C PRO A 265 5.59 15.89 -9.07
N PHE A 266 4.28 15.85 -9.05
CA PHE A 266 3.47 15.05 -9.96
C PHE A 266 2.75 15.93 -10.98
N ASP A 267 2.98 15.66 -12.27
CA ASP A 267 2.29 16.30 -13.38
C ASP A 267 1.39 15.25 -14.06
N LEU A 268 0.07 15.47 -13.98
CA LEU A 268 -0.93 14.55 -14.52
C LEU A 268 -0.74 14.32 -16.04
N GLU A 269 -0.37 15.34 -16.79
CA GLU A 269 -0.20 15.23 -18.24
C GLU A 269 0.94 14.29 -18.63
N THR A 270 1.98 14.14 -17.81
CA THR A 270 3.07 13.19 -18.07
C THR A 270 2.64 11.74 -17.89
N ALA A 271 1.54 11.50 -17.19
CA ALA A 271 1.00 10.16 -16.91
C ALA A 271 0.00 9.69 -18.00
N ARG A 272 -0.30 10.52 -18.97
CA ARG A 272 -1.31 10.24 -20.01
C ARG A 272 -0.89 9.18 -21.03
#